data_93df67922e97557cd0ea27516459c2c3
#
_entry.id   93df67922e97557cd0ea27516459c2c3
#
_cell.length_a   1.000
_cell.length_b   1.000
_cell.length_c   1.000
_cell.angle_alpha   90.00
_cell.angle_beta   90.00
_cell.angle_gamma   90.00
#
_symmetry.space_group_name_H-M   'P 1'
#
loop_
_entity.id
_entity.type
_entity.pdbx_description
1 polymer ?
#
loop_
_entity_poly.entity_id
_entity_poly.type
_entity_poly.pdbx_seq_one_letter_code
_entity_poly.pdbx_strand_id
1 'polypeptide(L)'
;MVFACLLALCAAPAAAADTPAPPPAGAAVGTVTGLPLPRYASLKTDRVNLREGPSKDHATKWVFERAGLPVEITAEFSIWRRIRDSEGTEGWVLHTLLSGRRTALVGSAKKDEAFNVTSGPSAKTDVAARLQAGVIVSVKRCDGAWCLIYGDGFKGYMVQTDLWGVYPGEKVD
;
A
#
# COMPACT_ATOMS: atom_id res chain seq x y z
N MET A 1 -25.14 -39.54 -40.18
CA MET A 1 -25.36 -38.96 -38.84
C MET A 1 -24.02 -38.51 -38.29
N VAL A 2 -23.76 -37.20 -38.33
CA VAL A 2 -22.50 -36.61 -37.84
C VAL A 2 -22.83 -35.85 -36.57
N PHE A 3 -22.32 -36.30 -35.43
CA PHE A 3 -22.47 -35.64 -34.14
C PHE A 3 -21.43 -34.52 -34.03
N ALA A 4 -21.87 -33.28 -34.04
CA ALA A 4 -21.05 -32.13 -33.75
C ALA A 4 -20.99 -31.93 -32.23
N CYS A 5 -19.80 -32.11 -31.63
CA CYS A 5 -19.53 -31.86 -30.23
C CYS A 5 -19.21 -30.36 -30.04
N LEU A 6 -20.12 -29.57 -29.43
CA LEU A 6 -19.87 -28.19 -29.05
C LEU A 6 -19.05 -28.17 -27.75
N LEU A 7 -17.79 -27.76 -27.85
CA LEU A 7 -16.97 -27.42 -26.67
C LEU A 7 -17.40 -26.02 -26.18
N ALA A 8 -18.07 -25.98 -25.04
CA ALA A 8 -18.32 -24.73 -24.30
C ALA A 8 -17.05 -24.28 -23.55
N LEU A 9 -16.46 -23.18 -23.99
CA LEU A 9 -15.35 -22.53 -23.34
C LEU A 9 -15.90 -21.76 -22.14
N CYS A 10 -15.71 -22.29 -20.91
CA CYS A 10 -15.97 -21.55 -19.68
C CYS A 10 -14.84 -20.55 -19.44
N ALA A 11 -15.08 -19.27 -19.72
CA ALA A 11 -14.20 -18.18 -19.31
C ALA A 11 -14.40 -17.93 -17.81
N ALA A 12 -13.37 -18.19 -17.00
CA ALA A 12 -13.36 -17.80 -15.59
C ALA A 12 -13.25 -16.27 -15.46
N PRO A 13 -14.03 -15.64 -14.56
CA PRO A 13 -13.89 -14.21 -14.33
C PRO A 13 -12.53 -13.94 -13.68
N ALA A 14 -11.73 -13.06 -14.28
CA ALA A 14 -10.52 -12.54 -13.67
C ALA A 14 -10.92 -11.74 -12.40
N ALA A 15 -10.43 -12.15 -11.25
CA ALA A 15 -10.57 -11.40 -10.01
C ALA A 15 -9.87 -10.04 -10.19
N ALA A 16 -10.65 -8.96 -10.19
CA ALA A 16 -10.12 -7.61 -10.17
C ALA A 16 -9.35 -7.43 -8.84
N ALA A 17 -8.08 -7.06 -8.92
CA ALA A 17 -7.30 -6.69 -7.76
C ALA A 17 -7.94 -5.45 -7.11
N ASP A 18 -8.34 -5.55 -5.83
CA ASP A 18 -8.88 -4.45 -5.03
C ASP A 18 -7.81 -3.39 -4.82
N THR A 19 -7.76 -2.40 -5.71
CA THR A 19 -6.99 -1.17 -5.45
C THR A 19 -7.77 -0.36 -4.42
N PRO A 20 -7.18 0.03 -3.27
CA PRO A 20 -7.88 0.86 -2.29
C PRO A 20 -8.35 2.14 -2.94
N ALA A 21 -9.66 2.38 -2.91
CA ALA A 21 -10.25 3.64 -3.39
C ALA A 21 -9.74 4.82 -2.55
N PRO A 22 -9.62 6.04 -3.12
CA PRO A 22 -9.30 7.23 -2.35
C PRO A 22 -10.33 7.41 -1.23
N PRO A 23 -9.94 7.98 -0.06
CA PRO A 23 -10.88 8.25 0.99
C PRO A 23 -12.01 9.14 0.44
N PRO A 24 -13.29 8.77 0.64
CA PRO A 24 -14.41 9.54 0.11
C PRO A 24 -14.40 10.95 0.68
N ALA A 25 -14.86 11.92 -0.09
CA ALA A 25 -15.16 13.26 0.40
C ALA A 25 -16.15 13.14 1.57
N GLY A 26 -15.71 13.52 2.80
CA GLY A 26 -16.43 13.25 4.05
C GLY A 26 -15.82 12.10 4.86
N ALA A 27 -14.58 11.71 4.61
CA ALA A 27 -13.85 10.70 5.38
C ALA A 27 -13.99 10.97 6.89
N ALA A 28 -14.23 9.90 7.65
CA ALA A 28 -14.26 9.97 9.10
C ALA A 28 -12.93 10.54 9.62
N VAL A 29 -12.96 11.31 10.68
CA VAL A 29 -11.75 11.78 11.35
C VAL A 29 -11.46 10.89 12.55
N GLY A 30 -10.18 10.63 12.79
CA GLY A 30 -9.74 9.89 13.94
C GLY A 30 -10.10 10.58 15.25
N THR A 31 -10.72 9.87 16.16
CA THR A 31 -11.22 10.42 17.45
C THR A 31 -10.10 10.87 18.38
N VAL A 32 -8.87 10.42 18.15
CA VAL A 32 -7.70 10.74 18.98
C VAL A 32 -6.84 11.83 18.35
N THR A 33 -6.62 11.77 17.04
CA THR A 33 -5.69 12.67 16.34
C THR A 33 -6.38 13.77 15.55
N GLY A 34 -7.67 13.65 15.25
CA GLY A 34 -8.38 14.54 14.33
C GLY A 34 -7.95 14.40 12.86
N LEU A 35 -7.06 13.47 12.54
CA LEU A 35 -6.60 13.24 11.18
C LEU A 35 -7.60 12.39 10.38
N PRO A 36 -7.64 12.53 9.04
CA PRO A 36 -8.51 11.72 8.19
C PRO A 36 -8.30 10.22 8.38
N LEU A 37 -9.38 9.46 8.27
CA LEU A 37 -9.38 8.00 8.22
C LEU A 37 -10.16 7.54 6.97
N PRO A 38 -9.66 6.52 6.23
CA PRO A 38 -8.35 5.91 6.40
C PRO A 38 -7.20 6.82 5.97
N ARG A 39 -5.97 6.51 6.40
CA ARG A 39 -4.75 7.20 5.98
C ARG A 39 -3.53 6.29 6.01
N TYR A 40 -2.55 6.55 5.16
CA TYR A 40 -1.30 5.81 5.16
C TYR A 40 -0.29 6.31 6.19
N ALA A 41 0.44 5.39 6.76
CA ALA A 41 1.61 5.56 7.61
C ALA A 41 2.64 4.49 7.27
N SER A 42 3.79 4.49 7.92
CA SER A 42 4.79 3.43 7.79
C SER A 42 5.18 2.86 9.15
N LEU A 43 5.60 1.59 9.18
CA LEU A 43 6.18 1.00 10.38
C LEU A 43 7.53 1.67 10.70
N LYS A 44 7.72 2.08 11.95
CA LYS A 44 8.91 2.79 12.39
C LYS A 44 10.10 1.86 12.63
N THR A 45 9.81 0.64 13.07
CA THR A 45 10.80 -0.37 13.46
C THR A 45 10.66 -1.63 12.62
N ASP A 46 11.67 -2.45 12.62
CA ASP A 46 11.72 -3.74 11.93
C ASP A 46 10.91 -4.85 12.61
N ARG A 47 10.49 -4.65 13.88
CA ARG A 47 9.65 -5.61 14.58
C ARG A 47 8.44 -4.95 15.20
N VAL A 48 7.25 -5.30 14.68
CA VAL A 48 5.96 -4.76 15.13
C VAL A 48 4.95 -5.88 15.31
N ASN A 49 4.45 -6.06 16.53
CA ASN A 49 3.40 -7.01 16.84
C ASN A 49 2.04 -6.42 16.44
N LEU A 50 1.34 -7.11 15.55
CA LEU A 50 -0.05 -6.87 15.20
C LEU A 50 -0.95 -7.68 16.13
N ARG A 51 -1.83 -7.04 16.88
CA ARG A 51 -2.69 -7.67 17.89
C ARG A 51 -4.13 -7.75 17.42
N GLU A 52 -4.89 -8.68 18.01
CA GLU A 52 -6.31 -8.85 17.71
C GLU A 52 -7.17 -7.70 18.23
N GLY A 53 -6.72 -7.00 19.28
CA GLY A 53 -7.44 -5.88 19.88
C GLY A 53 -6.53 -4.79 20.44
N PRO A 54 -7.12 -3.65 20.87
CA PRO A 54 -6.39 -2.46 21.30
C PRO A 54 -5.94 -2.56 22.79
N SER A 55 -5.26 -3.64 23.14
CA SER A 55 -4.66 -3.88 24.46
C SER A 55 -3.43 -4.77 24.32
N LYS A 56 -2.52 -4.72 25.30
CA LYS A 56 -1.38 -5.64 25.39
C LYS A 56 -1.80 -7.08 25.77
N ASP A 57 -2.99 -7.23 26.31
CA ASP A 57 -3.55 -8.53 26.74
C ASP A 57 -4.11 -9.34 25.56
N HIS A 58 -4.43 -8.67 24.45
CA HIS A 58 -4.84 -9.36 23.23
C HIS A 58 -3.67 -10.11 22.61
N ALA A 59 -3.97 -11.29 22.05
CA ALA A 59 -3.00 -12.12 21.36
C ALA A 59 -2.32 -11.39 20.19
N THR A 60 -1.07 -11.74 19.96
CA THR A 60 -0.36 -11.30 18.75
C THR A 60 -0.79 -12.19 17.59
N LYS A 61 -1.45 -11.60 16.60
CA LYS A 61 -1.95 -12.26 15.39
C LYS A 61 -0.84 -12.42 14.35
N TRP A 62 0.04 -11.41 14.24
CA TRP A 62 1.11 -11.35 13.26
C TRP A 62 2.31 -10.54 13.78
N VAL A 63 3.49 -10.79 13.25
CA VAL A 63 4.69 -10.00 13.55
C VAL A 63 5.26 -9.49 12.22
N PHE A 64 5.27 -8.17 12.04
CA PHE A 64 5.98 -7.57 10.92
C PHE A 64 7.47 -7.47 11.24
N GLU A 65 8.31 -7.78 10.25
CA GLU A 65 9.77 -7.79 10.40
C GLU A 65 10.48 -6.86 9.39
N ARG A 66 9.78 -5.82 8.91
CA ARG A 66 10.34 -4.84 7.96
C ARG A 66 10.01 -3.42 8.37
N ALA A 67 11.03 -2.64 8.74
CA ALA A 67 10.88 -1.20 8.92
C ALA A 67 10.49 -0.52 7.60
N GLY A 68 9.72 0.56 7.70
CA GLY A 68 9.26 1.31 6.54
C GLY A 68 8.12 0.66 5.77
N LEU A 69 7.63 -0.52 6.16
CA LEU A 69 6.47 -1.12 5.51
C LEU A 69 5.28 -0.15 5.57
N PRO A 70 4.67 0.21 4.44
CA PRO A 70 3.46 1.02 4.45
C PRO A 70 2.32 0.25 5.10
N VAL A 71 1.46 0.95 5.81
CA VAL A 71 0.24 0.43 6.43
C VAL A 71 -0.85 1.49 6.34
N GLU A 72 -2.09 1.07 6.21
CA GLU A 72 -3.24 1.96 6.22
C GLU A 72 -3.87 1.97 7.62
N ILE A 73 -3.96 3.13 8.26
CA ILE A 73 -4.64 3.31 9.54
C ILE A 73 -6.13 3.44 9.26
N THR A 74 -6.94 2.51 9.75
CA THR A 74 -8.39 2.43 9.51
C THR A 74 -9.22 2.88 10.73
N ALA A 75 -8.65 2.81 11.96
CA ALA A 75 -9.31 3.27 13.17
C ALA A 75 -8.29 3.68 14.26
N GLU A 76 -8.79 4.43 15.25
CA GLU A 76 -8.03 4.87 16.41
C GLU A 76 -8.75 4.51 17.71
N PHE A 77 -8.00 4.07 18.70
CA PHE A 77 -8.47 3.87 20.06
C PHE A 77 -7.34 4.15 21.05
N SER A 78 -7.45 5.22 21.83
CA SER A 78 -6.41 5.63 22.78
C SER A 78 -5.02 5.69 22.11
N ILE A 79 -4.05 4.92 22.62
CA ILE A 79 -2.69 4.80 22.07
C ILE A 79 -2.57 3.77 20.94
N TRP A 80 -3.66 3.13 20.55
CA TRP A 80 -3.70 2.09 19.54
C TRP A 80 -4.21 2.60 18.20
N ARG A 81 -3.70 2.01 17.12
CA ARG A 81 -4.18 2.23 15.75
C ARG A 81 -4.53 0.89 15.14
N ARG A 82 -5.73 0.77 14.58
CA ARG A 82 -6.06 -0.36 13.72
C ARG A 82 -5.41 -0.10 12.38
N ILE A 83 -4.64 -1.07 11.91
CA ILE A 83 -3.96 -0.98 10.63
C ILE A 83 -4.40 -2.11 9.72
N ARG A 84 -4.23 -1.88 8.42
CA ARG A 84 -4.36 -2.87 7.34
C ARG A 84 -3.08 -2.84 6.52
N ASP A 85 -2.56 -4.02 6.14
CA ASP A 85 -1.43 -4.15 5.22
C ASP A 85 -1.89 -4.31 3.76
N SER A 86 -0.93 -4.47 2.84
CA SER A 86 -1.20 -4.63 1.41
C SER A 86 -1.85 -5.96 1.04
N GLU A 87 -1.88 -6.93 1.93
CA GLU A 87 -2.52 -8.24 1.74
C GLU A 87 -3.90 -8.30 2.42
N GLY A 88 -4.35 -7.18 3.04
CA GLY A 88 -5.63 -7.09 3.72
C GLY A 88 -5.60 -7.59 5.17
N THR A 89 -4.42 -7.92 5.72
CA THR A 89 -4.30 -8.34 7.13
C THR A 89 -4.56 -7.14 8.04
N GLU A 90 -5.49 -7.27 8.97
CA GLU A 90 -5.86 -6.20 9.89
C GLU A 90 -5.60 -6.56 11.35
N GLY A 91 -5.29 -5.54 12.15
CA GLY A 91 -5.12 -5.66 13.59
C GLY A 91 -4.67 -4.35 14.22
N TRP A 92 -4.28 -4.39 15.49
CA TRP A 92 -3.95 -3.24 16.30
C TRP A 92 -2.46 -3.17 16.62
N VAL A 93 -1.91 -1.97 16.49
CA VAL A 93 -0.52 -1.65 16.84
C VAL A 93 -0.46 -0.39 17.71
N LEU A 94 0.60 -0.23 18.49
CA LEU A 94 0.85 1.01 19.22
C LEU A 94 1.21 2.14 18.25
N HIS A 95 0.65 3.34 18.46
CA HIS A 95 0.95 4.51 17.61
C HIS A 95 2.43 4.88 17.58
N THR A 96 3.16 4.60 18.66
CA THR A 96 4.61 4.88 18.76
C THR A 96 5.46 4.04 17.81
N LEU A 97 4.91 2.94 17.30
CA LEU A 97 5.54 2.06 16.31
C LEU A 97 5.25 2.50 14.86
N LEU A 98 4.47 3.57 14.69
CA LEU A 98 4.13 4.16 13.40
C LEU A 98 4.89 5.46 13.18
N SER A 99 5.12 5.76 11.92
CA SER A 99 5.75 6.99 11.42
C SER A 99 4.87 7.63 10.36
N GLY A 100 4.78 8.96 10.36
CA GLY A 100 4.13 9.73 9.29
C GLY A 100 4.93 9.79 7.98
N ARG A 101 6.13 9.17 7.93
CA ARG A 101 6.91 9.09 6.68
C ARG A 101 6.12 8.31 5.64
N ARG A 102 6.01 8.89 4.44
CA ARG A 102 5.30 8.25 3.35
C ARG A 102 6.22 7.25 2.65
N THR A 103 5.83 6.00 2.71
CA THR A 103 6.45 4.91 1.96
C THR A 103 5.39 4.22 1.13
N ALA A 104 5.81 3.47 0.12
CA ALA A 104 4.93 2.65 -0.69
C ALA A 104 5.59 1.31 -1.01
N LEU A 105 4.76 0.30 -1.26
CA LEU A 105 5.16 -1.01 -1.73
C LEU A 105 4.92 -1.07 -3.24
N VAL A 106 5.95 -1.41 -3.99
CA VAL A 106 5.88 -1.53 -5.45
C VAL A 106 5.11 -2.80 -5.82
N GLY A 107 4.12 -2.66 -6.71
CA GLY A 107 3.46 -3.80 -7.36
C GLY A 107 2.81 -4.80 -6.41
N SER A 108 2.19 -4.34 -5.30
CA SER A 108 1.63 -5.24 -4.26
C SER A 108 0.65 -6.28 -4.79
N ALA A 109 -0.10 -5.94 -5.84
CA ALA A 109 -1.08 -6.83 -6.48
C ALA A 109 -0.47 -7.75 -7.56
N LYS A 110 0.80 -7.55 -7.94
CA LYS A 110 1.44 -8.21 -9.08
C LYS A 110 2.76 -8.84 -8.64
N LYS A 111 2.68 -9.94 -7.93
CA LYS A 111 3.85 -10.69 -7.47
C LYS A 111 4.70 -11.12 -8.69
N ASP A 112 6.02 -11.10 -8.52
CA ASP A 112 7.02 -11.52 -9.52
C ASP A 112 7.16 -10.62 -10.78
N GLU A 113 6.51 -9.45 -10.82
CA GLU A 113 6.70 -8.46 -11.88
C GLU A 113 7.80 -7.44 -11.51
N ALA A 114 8.43 -6.88 -12.55
CA ALA A 114 9.37 -5.78 -12.45
C ALA A 114 8.76 -4.49 -13.00
N PHE A 115 8.93 -3.41 -12.26
CA PHE A 115 8.35 -2.09 -12.54
C PHE A 115 9.43 -1.08 -12.90
N ASN A 116 9.18 -0.27 -13.91
CA ASN A 116 10.11 0.76 -14.32
C ASN A 116 9.98 2.01 -13.44
N VAL A 117 11.12 2.50 -12.98
CA VAL A 117 11.29 3.85 -12.44
C VAL A 117 11.83 4.71 -13.56
N THR A 118 11.15 5.79 -13.92
CA THR A 118 11.50 6.66 -15.04
C THR A 118 12.16 7.95 -14.56
N SER A 119 12.95 8.59 -15.43
CA SER A 119 13.64 9.85 -15.12
C SER A 119 12.70 11.06 -15.00
N GLY A 120 11.50 10.96 -15.57
CA GLY A 120 10.45 11.99 -15.54
C GLY A 120 9.06 11.39 -15.41
N PRO A 121 8.01 12.20 -15.13
CA PRO A 121 6.63 11.75 -14.92
C PRO A 121 5.94 11.39 -16.25
N SER A 122 6.53 10.49 -17.01
CA SER A 122 6.00 10.01 -18.29
C SER A 122 6.60 8.66 -18.65
N ALA A 123 5.78 7.77 -19.23
CA ALA A 123 6.23 6.49 -19.77
C ALA A 123 7.19 6.60 -20.97
N LYS A 124 7.32 7.80 -21.55
CA LYS A 124 8.21 8.09 -22.69
C LYS A 124 9.62 8.53 -22.29
N THR A 125 9.84 8.73 -20.98
CA THR A 125 11.16 9.12 -20.46
C THR A 125 12.02 7.89 -20.20
N ASP A 126 13.33 8.10 -20.10
CA ASP A 126 14.30 7.02 -19.89
C ASP A 126 14.02 6.26 -18.59
N VAL A 127 14.29 4.97 -18.61
CA VAL A 127 14.22 4.12 -17.43
C VAL A 127 15.47 4.36 -16.59
N ALA A 128 15.28 4.91 -15.37
CA ALA A 128 16.35 5.17 -14.41
C ALA A 128 16.68 3.93 -13.55
N ALA A 129 15.66 3.11 -13.26
CA ALA A 129 15.83 1.86 -12.50
C ALA A 129 14.69 0.88 -12.78
N ARG A 130 14.89 -0.38 -12.42
CA ARG A 130 13.82 -1.40 -12.39
C ARG A 130 13.72 -1.98 -10.99
N LEU A 131 12.52 -2.02 -10.44
CA LEU A 131 12.23 -2.54 -9.11
C LEU A 131 11.33 -3.76 -9.19
N GLN A 132 11.65 -4.77 -8.41
CA GLN A 132 10.77 -5.94 -8.26
C GLN A 132 9.54 -5.58 -7.42
N ALA A 133 8.44 -6.30 -7.63
CA ALA A 133 7.29 -6.25 -6.74
C ALA A 133 7.72 -6.53 -5.29
N GLY A 134 7.08 -5.87 -4.33
CA GLY A 134 7.39 -6.02 -2.91
C GLY A 134 8.56 -5.15 -2.41
N VAL A 135 9.21 -4.37 -3.28
CA VAL A 135 10.21 -3.38 -2.86
C VAL A 135 9.53 -2.21 -2.16
N ILE A 136 10.05 -1.82 -0.98
CA ILE A 136 9.60 -0.63 -0.25
C ILE A 136 10.38 0.57 -0.77
N VAL A 137 9.66 1.62 -1.15
CA VAL A 137 10.22 2.90 -1.60
C VAL A 137 9.74 4.05 -0.72
N SER A 138 10.53 5.10 -0.61
CA SER A 138 10.10 6.35 0.01
C SER A 138 9.41 7.22 -1.03
N VAL A 139 8.25 7.78 -0.67
CA VAL A 139 7.49 8.69 -1.52
C VAL A 139 7.85 10.12 -1.14
N LYS A 140 8.35 10.90 -2.09
CA LYS A 140 8.67 12.31 -1.88
C LYS A 140 7.49 13.22 -2.20
N ARG A 141 6.84 12.98 -3.34
CA ARG A 141 5.64 13.71 -3.79
C ARG A 141 4.87 12.91 -4.81
N CYS A 142 3.57 13.17 -4.93
CA CYS A 142 2.73 12.62 -5.99
C CYS A 142 1.86 13.74 -6.57
N ASP A 143 1.61 13.71 -7.89
CA ASP A 143 0.78 14.69 -8.60
C ASP A 143 -0.65 14.19 -8.90
N GLY A 144 -0.94 12.96 -8.48
CA GLY A 144 -2.22 12.27 -8.74
C GLY A 144 -2.12 11.20 -9.83
N ALA A 145 -1.06 11.19 -10.62
CA ALA A 145 -0.79 10.18 -11.64
C ALA A 145 0.58 9.52 -11.46
N TRP A 146 1.58 10.31 -11.10
CA TRP A 146 2.96 9.90 -10.91
C TRP A 146 3.45 10.25 -9.52
N CYS A 147 4.27 9.39 -8.94
CA CYS A 147 4.97 9.66 -7.69
C CYS A 147 6.48 9.74 -7.92
N LEU A 148 7.11 10.79 -7.40
CA LEU A 148 8.56 10.86 -7.24
C LEU A 148 8.94 10.01 -6.04
N ILE A 149 9.63 8.92 -6.31
CA ILE A 149 10.07 7.94 -5.31
C ILE A 149 11.60 7.89 -5.25
N TYR A 150 12.09 7.39 -4.13
CA TYR A 150 13.52 7.15 -3.94
C TYR A 150 13.75 5.98 -2.98
N GLY A 151 14.91 5.39 -3.12
CA GLY A 151 15.43 4.32 -2.28
C GLY A 151 16.94 4.30 -2.33
N ASP A 152 17.54 3.18 -1.89
CA ASP A 152 18.98 3.03 -1.92
C ASP A 152 19.48 2.95 -3.37
N GLY A 153 20.30 3.93 -3.75
CA GLY A 153 20.93 4.00 -5.08
C GLY A 153 20.02 4.43 -6.23
N PHE A 154 18.75 4.79 -6.01
CA PHE A 154 17.88 5.27 -7.09
C PHE A 154 16.93 6.40 -6.66
N LYS A 155 16.50 7.17 -7.66
CA LYS A 155 15.46 8.19 -7.57
C LYS A 155 14.80 8.35 -8.93
N GLY A 156 13.49 8.46 -8.97
CA GLY A 156 12.76 8.68 -10.22
C GLY A 156 11.26 8.63 -10.00
N TYR A 157 10.54 8.51 -11.11
CA TYR A 157 9.08 8.54 -11.11
C TYR A 157 8.50 7.15 -11.38
N MET A 158 7.41 6.85 -10.70
CA MET A 158 6.61 5.64 -10.93
C MET A 158 5.14 6.00 -11.02
N VAL A 159 4.39 5.28 -11.83
CA VAL A 159 2.93 5.44 -11.93
C VAL A 159 2.31 5.14 -10.57
N GLN A 160 1.40 6.01 -10.13
CA GLN A 160 0.80 5.93 -8.81
C GLN A 160 0.03 4.62 -8.58
N THR A 161 -0.59 4.08 -9.62
CA THR A 161 -1.35 2.82 -9.57
C THR A 161 -0.49 1.58 -9.30
N ASP A 162 0.83 1.66 -9.49
CA ASP A 162 1.75 0.57 -9.19
C ASP A 162 2.31 0.64 -7.75
N LEU A 163 1.80 1.58 -6.95
CA LEU A 163 2.25 1.84 -5.57
C LEU A 163 1.11 1.62 -4.58
N TRP A 164 1.29 0.71 -3.62
CA TRP A 164 0.45 0.62 -2.44
C TRP A 164 1.07 1.43 -1.29
N GLY A 165 0.34 2.36 -0.73
CA GLY A 165 0.84 3.35 0.25
C GLY A 165 0.49 4.79 -0.14
N VAL A 166 -0.16 4.95 -1.31
CA VAL A 166 -0.77 6.19 -1.80
C VAL A 166 -2.13 5.86 -2.39
N TYR A 167 -3.10 6.76 -2.25
CA TYR A 167 -4.43 6.57 -2.84
C TYR A 167 -4.42 6.99 -4.31
N PRO A 168 -5.24 6.34 -5.17
CA PRO A 168 -5.39 6.78 -6.54
C PRO A 168 -5.82 8.25 -6.62
N GLY A 169 -5.08 9.05 -7.39
CA GLY A 169 -5.32 10.49 -7.50
C GLY A 169 -4.84 11.34 -6.30
N GLU A 170 -4.28 10.73 -5.26
CA GLU A 170 -3.75 11.47 -4.11
C GLU A 170 -2.57 12.36 -4.53
N LYS A 171 -2.57 13.60 -4.05
CA LYS A 171 -1.43 14.51 -4.12
C LYS A 171 -0.68 14.47 -2.80
N VAL A 172 0.61 14.26 -2.88
CA VAL A 172 1.54 14.24 -1.74
C VAL A 172 2.63 15.28 -2.01
N ASP A 173 2.84 16.19 -1.07
CA ASP A 173 3.86 17.24 -1.10
C ASP A 173 5.02 16.94 -0.14
#